data_bcae8bf22f37fd4902a519e720eb7f4a
#
_entry.id   bcae8bf22f37fd4902a519e720eb7f4a
#
_cell.length_a   1.000
_cell.length_b   1.000
_cell.length_c   1.000
_cell.angle_alpha   90.00
_cell.angle_beta   90.00
_cell.angle_gamma   90.00
#
_symmetry.space_group_name_H-M   'P 1'
#
loop_
_entity.id
_entity.type
_entity.pdbx_description
1 polymer ?
#
loop_
_entity_poly.entity_id
_entity_poly.type
_entity_poly.pdbx_seq_one_letter_code
_entity_poly.pdbx_strand_id
1 'polypeptide(L)'
;MLTPAFRRPAARRSIVTVLMLVVALVAPALVGPAQASQQDRAELSQVQRKLDRIRRVLKNAKSDAAEIAAALEQADRDVAVAQAALALAERRYREAQAEREQAVLEATRAKLEVDAQQAVIDRRAYATYVSSGASAMLTLVVDADSVGDLLDRSKLLDNVAKDANHQLQALTDAKVAADAARRRAVDAERRAADEKARMR
;
A
#
# COMPACT_ATOMS: atom_id res chain seq x y z
N MET A 1 -16.86 -8.61 -14.29
CA MET A 1 -18.24 -8.26 -13.96
C MET A 1 -18.90 -9.45 -13.27
N LEU A 2 -18.93 -9.45 -11.93
CA LEU A 2 -19.69 -10.42 -11.12
C LEU A 2 -19.99 -9.71 -9.80
N THR A 3 -21.20 -9.23 -9.65
CA THR A 3 -21.75 -8.62 -8.44
C THR A 3 -22.11 -9.72 -7.45
N PRO A 4 -21.63 -9.72 -6.18
CA PRO A 4 -22.18 -10.58 -5.15
C PRO A 4 -23.45 -9.93 -4.59
N ALA A 5 -24.57 -10.61 -4.78
CA ALA A 5 -25.86 -10.32 -4.17
C ALA A 5 -25.76 -10.47 -2.64
N PHE A 6 -25.87 -9.37 -1.92
CA PHE A 6 -25.90 -9.29 -0.47
C PHE A 6 -27.28 -9.79 0.01
N ARG A 7 -27.38 -11.08 0.39
CA ARG A 7 -28.56 -11.65 1.05
C ARG A 7 -28.68 -11.05 2.45
N ARG A 8 -29.68 -10.18 2.65
CA ARG A 8 -30.09 -9.69 3.98
C ARG A 8 -30.74 -10.81 4.78
N PRO A 9 -30.31 -11.09 6.02
CA PRO A 9 -30.97 -12.07 6.87
C PRO A 9 -32.32 -11.54 7.37
N ALA A 10 -33.36 -12.36 7.20
CA ALA A 10 -34.73 -12.14 7.64
C ALA A 10 -34.90 -12.39 9.16
N ALA A 11 -34.19 -11.61 10.00
CA ALA A 11 -34.25 -11.74 11.46
C ALA A 11 -35.25 -10.79 12.14
N ARG A 12 -36.06 -10.02 11.38
CA ARG A 12 -37.00 -9.04 11.96
C ARG A 12 -38.42 -9.55 12.24
N ARG A 13 -38.74 -10.81 11.91
CA ARG A 13 -40.12 -11.36 12.04
C ARG A 13 -40.42 -12.13 13.32
N SER A 14 -39.45 -12.50 14.13
CA SER A 14 -39.66 -13.32 15.33
C SER A 14 -39.97 -12.56 16.63
N ILE A 15 -39.74 -11.25 16.71
CA ILE A 15 -39.96 -10.49 17.96
C ILE A 15 -41.39 -9.97 18.08
N VAL A 16 -42.12 -9.82 16.99
CA VAL A 16 -43.48 -9.26 17.00
C VAL A 16 -44.55 -10.34 17.33
N THR A 17 -44.24 -11.60 17.12
CA THR A 17 -45.22 -12.71 17.34
C THR A 17 -45.33 -13.13 18.82
N VAL A 18 -44.40 -12.77 19.69
CA VAL A 18 -44.48 -13.12 21.12
C VAL A 18 -45.31 -12.14 21.96
N LEU A 19 -45.53 -10.91 21.43
CA LEU A 19 -46.25 -9.88 22.18
C LEU A 19 -47.79 -9.94 22.06
N MET A 20 -48.34 -10.74 21.15
CA MET A 20 -49.81 -10.81 20.91
C MET A 20 -50.55 -11.92 21.66
N LEU A 21 -49.88 -12.76 22.45
CA LEU A 21 -50.54 -13.94 23.09
C LEU A 21 -50.84 -13.75 24.58
N VAL A 22 -50.72 -12.57 25.15
CA VAL A 22 -50.95 -12.32 26.60
C VAL A 22 -52.27 -11.62 26.91
N VAL A 23 -53.05 -11.14 25.91
CA VAL A 23 -54.23 -10.28 26.13
C VAL A 23 -55.58 -11.06 26.23
N ALA A 24 -55.61 -12.36 26.02
CA ALA A 24 -56.88 -13.10 25.95
C ALA A 24 -57.05 -14.06 27.09
N LEU A 25 -57.14 -13.62 28.35
CA LEU A 25 -57.68 -14.42 29.44
C LEU A 25 -58.05 -13.56 30.72
N VAL A 26 -59.00 -12.67 30.57
CA VAL A 26 -59.70 -12.13 31.75
C VAL A 26 -61.19 -12.15 31.48
N ALA A 27 -61.82 -13.26 31.81
CA ALA A 27 -63.29 -13.33 31.99
C ALA A 27 -63.58 -13.25 33.53
N PRO A 28 -64.41 -12.37 34.02
CA PRO A 28 -64.78 -12.35 35.44
C PRO A 28 -65.92 -13.35 35.69
N ALA A 29 -65.60 -14.41 36.40
CA ALA A 29 -66.64 -15.28 37.02
C ALA A 29 -67.06 -14.64 38.34
N LEU A 30 -68.32 -14.18 38.41
CA LEU A 30 -69.01 -13.79 39.62
C LEU A 30 -69.30 -15.05 40.50
N VAL A 31 -68.60 -15.18 41.62
CA VAL A 31 -68.90 -16.15 42.68
C VAL A 31 -68.82 -15.48 44.04
N GLY A 32 -69.82 -15.70 44.88
CA GLY A 32 -70.26 -14.99 46.11
C GLY A 32 -69.25 -14.93 47.27
N PRO A 33 -69.58 -14.08 48.27
CA PRO A 33 -68.57 -13.60 49.24
C PRO A 33 -68.62 -14.41 50.53
N ALA A 34 -67.76 -15.41 50.74
CA ALA A 34 -67.33 -15.83 52.07
C ALA A 34 -66.18 -16.84 52.18
N GLN A 35 -65.74 -17.46 51.11
CA GLN A 35 -64.61 -18.40 51.17
C GLN A 35 -63.39 -18.00 50.26
N ALA A 36 -63.51 -16.84 49.62
CA ALA A 36 -62.52 -16.32 48.64
C ALA A 36 -61.19 -15.84 49.26
N SER A 37 -61.06 -15.70 50.57
CA SER A 37 -59.96 -14.92 51.15
C SER A 37 -58.61 -15.62 51.25
N GLN A 38 -58.56 -16.94 51.23
CA GLN A 38 -57.26 -17.65 51.32
C GLN A 38 -56.74 -18.11 49.93
N GLN A 39 -57.66 -18.59 49.10
CA GLN A 39 -57.27 -18.97 47.70
C GLN A 39 -56.90 -17.74 46.88
N ASP A 40 -57.67 -16.65 46.97
CA ASP A 40 -57.38 -15.41 46.26
C ASP A 40 -56.07 -14.79 46.72
N ARG A 41 -55.72 -14.84 48.03
CA ARG A 41 -54.40 -14.40 48.55
C ARG A 41 -53.26 -15.28 48.03
N ALA A 42 -53.48 -16.61 47.89
CA ALA A 42 -52.47 -17.50 47.31
C ALA A 42 -52.28 -17.25 45.82
N GLU A 43 -53.36 -17.03 45.07
CA GLU A 43 -53.29 -16.67 43.65
C GLU A 43 -52.64 -15.29 43.43
N LEU A 44 -53.01 -14.28 44.22
CA LEU A 44 -52.37 -12.94 44.22
C LEU A 44 -50.87 -13.07 44.48
N SER A 45 -50.45 -13.86 45.46
CA SER A 45 -49.04 -14.09 45.75
C SER A 45 -48.28 -14.81 44.64
N GLN A 46 -48.96 -15.71 43.90
CA GLN A 46 -48.38 -16.37 42.71
C GLN A 46 -48.26 -15.39 41.53
N VAL A 47 -49.29 -14.56 41.32
CA VAL A 47 -49.24 -13.52 40.27
C VAL A 47 -48.14 -12.50 40.56
N GLN A 48 -48.03 -12.05 41.80
CA GLN A 48 -46.96 -11.12 42.22
C GLN A 48 -45.57 -11.74 42.00
N ARG A 49 -45.36 -13.01 42.39
CA ARG A 49 -44.11 -13.73 42.13
C ARG A 49 -43.80 -13.89 40.63
N LYS A 50 -44.83 -14.14 39.79
CA LYS A 50 -44.69 -14.16 38.34
C LYS A 50 -44.32 -12.79 37.78
N LEU A 51 -44.99 -11.72 38.23
CA LEU A 51 -44.67 -10.33 37.84
C LEU A 51 -43.25 -9.94 38.19
N ASP A 52 -42.79 -10.28 39.39
CA ASP A 52 -41.42 -9.94 39.83
C ASP A 52 -40.37 -10.74 39.05
N ARG A 53 -40.69 -11.99 38.64
CA ARG A 53 -39.85 -12.79 37.75
C ARG A 53 -39.79 -12.14 36.38
N ILE A 54 -40.93 -11.76 35.80
CA ILE A 54 -40.97 -11.08 34.48
C ILE A 54 -40.23 -9.76 34.51
N ARG A 55 -40.39 -8.95 35.57
CA ARG A 55 -39.65 -7.68 35.75
C ARG A 55 -38.15 -7.90 35.81
N ARG A 56 -37.66 -8.94 36.48
CA ARG A 56 -36.24 -9.27 36.52
C ARG A 56 -35.73 -9.72 35.16
N VAL A 57 -36.46 -10.58 34.48
CA VAL A 57 -36.10 -11.01 33.11
C VAL A 57 -36.08 -9.84 32.16
N LEU A 58 -37.05 -8.94 32.21
CA LEU A 58 -37.11 -7.75 31.37
C LEU A 58 -35.94 -6.77 31.67
N LYS A 59 -35.59 -6.60 32.94
CA LYS A 59 -34.45 -5.76 33.34
C LYS A 59 -33.15 -6.36 32.78
N ASN A 60 -32.92 -7.66 32.91
CA ASN A 60 -31.73 -8.33 32.38
C ASN A 60 -31.71 -8.23 30.85
N ALA A 61 -32.82 -8.52 30.17
CA ALA A 61 -32.90 -8.40 28.72
C ALA A 61 -32.60 -6.96 28.21
N LYS A 62 -33.02 -5.92 28.97
CA LYS A 62 -32.66 -4.52 28.65
C LYS A 62 -31.19 -4.25 28.86
N SER A 63 -30.57 -4.81 29.92
CA SER A 63 -29.12 -4.69 30.15
C SER A 63 -28.33 -5.35 29.02
N ASP A 64 -28.69 -6.61 28.70
CA ASP A 64 -28.04 -7.38 27.62
C ASP A 64 -28.17 -6.66 26.24
N ALA A 65 -29.36 -6.10 25.98
CA ALA A 65 -29.58 -5.32 24.75
C ALA A 65 -28.72 -4.04 24.69
N ALA A 66 -28.52 -3.37 25.83
CA ALA A 66 -27.64 -2.19 25.89
C ALA A 66 -26.15 -2.58 25.70
N GLU A 67 -25.72 -3.69 26.29
CA GLU A 67 -24.36 -4.21 26.09
C GLU A 67 -24.11 -4.62 24.64
N ILE A 68 -25.07 -5.30 23.99
CA ILE A 68 -24.96 -5.66 22.57
C ILE A 68 -24.93 -4.41 21.70
N ALA A 69 -25.74 -3.38 22.00
CA ALA A 69 -25.72 -2.13 21.26
C ALA A 69 -24.36 -1.42 21.36
N ALA A 70 -23.78 -1.36 22.57
CA ALA A 70 -22.46 -0.78 22.79
C ALA A 70 -21.35 -1.57 22.09
N ALA A 71 -21.43 -2.91 22.13
CA ALA A 71 -20.49 -3.76 21.42
C ALA A 71 -20.59 -3.59 19.89
N LEU A 72 -21.81 -3.44 19.36
CA LEU A 72 -22.03 -3.17 17.93
C LEU A 72 -21.44 -1.83 17.51
N GLU A 73 -21.67 -0.79 18.30
CA GLU A 73 -21.10 0.55 18.05
C GLU A 73 -19.58 0.53 18.12
N GLN A 74 -19.00 -0.26 19.03
CA GLN A 74 -17.55 -0.43 19.08
C GLN A 74 -17.04 -1.17 17.84
N ALA A 75 -17.70 -2.25 17.44
CA ALA A 75 -17.34 -3.01 16.23
C ALA A 75 -17.44 -2.14 14.96
N ASP A 76 -18.45 -1.28 14.84
CA ASP A 76 -18.58 -0.34 13.74
C ASP A 76 -17.41 0.66 13.70
N ARG A 77 -16.99 1.17 14.87
CA ARG A 77 -15.79 2.01 14.98
C ARG A 77 -14.51 1.26 14.55
N ASP A 78 -14.35 0.03 15.03
CA ASP A 78 -13.18 -0.78 14.70
C ASP A 78 -13.12 -1.09 13.20
N VAL A 79 -14.27 -1.38 12.58
CA VAL A 79 -14.38 -1.56 11.12
C VAL A 79 -14.00 -0.29 10.37
N ALA A 80 -14.47 0.87 10.81
CA ALA A 80 -14.12 2.15 10.18
C ALA A 80 -12.60 2.44 10.27
N VAL A 81 -11.99 2.19 11.43
CA VAL A 81 -10.54 2.32 11.62
C VAL A 81 -9.76 1.34 10.73
N ALA A 82 -10.20 0.09 10.67
CA ALA A 82 -9.56 -0.93 9.82
C ALA A 82 -9.67 -0.58 8.32
N GLN A 83 -10.81 -0.06 7.88
CA GLN A 83 -11.00 0.40 6.49
C GLN A 83 -10.10 1.59 6.16
N ALA A 84 -9.97 2.56 7.07
CA ALA A 84 -9.07 3.69 6.90
C ALA A 84 -7.59 3.25 6.85
N ALA A 85 -7.19 2.31 7.70
CA ALA A 85 -5.85 1.74 7.70
C ALA A 85 -5.55 0.99 6.41
N LEU A 86 -6.51 0.20 5.90
CA LEU A 86 -6.39 -0.51 4.62
C LEU A 86 -6.22 0.47 3.46
N ALA A 87 -7.07 1.50 3.38
CA ALA A 87 -6.98 2.52 2.34
C ALA A 87 -5.62 3.24 2.34
N LEU A 88 -5.07 3.52 3.53
CA LEU A 88 -3.75 4.12 3.68
C LEU A 88 -2.64 3.15 3.22
N ALA A 89 -2.72 1.88 3.57
CA ALA A 89 -1.75 0.86 3.17
C ALA A 89 -1.76 0.66 1.64
N GLU A 90 -2.94 0.59 1.02
CA GLU A 90 -3.08 0.52 -0.43
C GLU A 90 -2.50 1.73 -1.15
N ARG A 91 -2.67 2.93 -0.56
CA ARG A 91 -2.09 4.16 -1.12
C ARG A 91 -0.57 4.11 -1.06
N ARG A 92 0.01 3.77 0.09
CA ARG A 92 1.47 3.62 0.25
C ARG A 92 2.05 2.58 -0.71
N TYR A 93 1.36 1.46 -0.88
CA TYR A 93 1.80 0.43 -1.82
C TYR A 93 1.80 0.94 -3.26
N ARG A 94 0.75 1.67 -3.70
CA ARG A 94 0.71 2.27 -5.04
C ARG A 94 1.81 3.32 -5.25
N GLU A 95 2.07 4.15 -4.24
CA GLU A 95 3.15 5.14 -4.27
C GLU A 95 4.53 4.44 -4.39
N ALA A 96 4.77 3.39 -3.60
CA ALA A 96 6.01 2.61 -3.66
C ALA A 96 6.18 1.87 -5.01
N GLN A 97 5.10 1.38 -5.61
CA GLN A 97 5.12 0.80 -6.95
C GLN A 97 5.50 1.83 -8.02
N ALA A 98 4.90 3.02 -7.98
CA ALA A 98 5.23 4.09 -8.91
C ALA A 98 6.70 4.56 -8.75
N GLU A 99 7.18 4.68 -7.50
CA GLU A 99 8.60 4.99 -7.23
C GLU A 99 9.54 3.92 -7.80
N ARG A 100 9.20 2.64 -7.62
CA ARG A 100 9.95 1.52 -8.19
C ARG A 100 10.01 1.58 -9.72
N GLU A 101 8.88 1.81 -10.38
CA GLU A 101 8.82 1.91 -11.84
C GLU A 101 9.69 3.06 -12.36
N GLN A 102 9.61 4.22 -11.73
CA GLN A 102 10.45 5.37 -12.08
C GLN A 102 11.93 5.07 -11.88
N ALA A 103 12.31 4.47 -10.75
CA ALA A 103 13.69 4.15 -10.45
C ALA A 103 14.28 3.12 -11.44
N VAL A 104 13.47 2.14 -11.88
CA VAL A 104 13.88 1.17 -12.93
C VAL A 104 14.08 1.86 -14.27
N LEU A 105 13.19 2.79 -14.64
CA LEU A 105 13.34 3.57 -15.88
C LEU A 105 14.60 4.45 -15.85
N GLU A 106 14.87 5.10 -14.72
CA GLU A 106 16.09 5.90 -14.52
C GLU A 106 17.35 5.03 -14.64
N ALA A 107 17.37 3.86 -14.00
CA ALA A 107 18.49 2.93 -14.07
C ALA A 107 18.72 2.42 -15.53
N THR A 108 17.65 2.18 -16.26
CA THR A 108 17.72 1.76 -17.66
C THR A 108 18.28 2.87 -18.54
N ARG A 109 17.82 4.13 -18.36
CA ARG A 109 18.33 5.30 -19.10
C ARG A 109 19.79 5.55 -18.77
N ALA A 110 20.19 5.51 -17.52
CA ALA A 110 21.56 5.69 -17.09
C ALA A 110 22.49 4.61 -17.67
N LYS A 111 22.02 3.37 -17.77
CA LYS A 111 22.76 2.28 -18.46
C LYS A 111 22.93 2.56 -19.95
N LEU A 112 21.88 2.99 -20.64
CA LEU A 112 21.96 3.35 -22.06
C LEU A 112 22.95 4.49 -22.30
N GLU A 113 23.04 5.45 -21.40
CA GLU A 113 24.01 6.53 -21.46
C GLU A 113 25.45 5.98 -21.34
N VAL A 114 25.71 5.08 -20.38
CA VAL A 114 27.02 4.39 -20.27
C VAL A 114 27.36 3.67 -21.56
N ASP A 115 26.42 2.89 -22.11
CA ASP A 115 26.63 2.13 -23.33
C ASP A 115 26.91 3.07 -24.53
N ALA A 116 26.23 4.22 -24.60
CA ALA A 116 26.46 5.23 -25.63
C ALA A 116 27.85 5.87 -25.51
N GLN A 117 28.26 6.27 -24.31
CA GLN A 117 29.59 6.85 -24.05
C GLN A 117 30.71 5.82 -24.34
N GLN A 118 30.49 4.58 -23.94
CA GLN A 118 31.43 3.48 -24.24
C GLN A 118 31.59 3.29 -25.75
N ALA A 119 30.47 3.28 -26.51
CA ALA A 119 30.50 3.12 -27.96
C ALA A 119 31.22 4.28 -28.69
N VAL A 120 31.19 5.49 -28.12
CA VAL A 120 31.98 6.64 -28.66
C VAL A 120 33.45 6.38 -28.46
N ILE A 121 33.88 5.95 -27.27
CA ILE A 121 35.28 5.66 -26.96
C ILE A 121 35.78 4.49 -27.80
N ASP A 122 35.01 3.40 -27.92
CA ASP A 122 35.37 2.23 -28.70
C ASP A 122 35.56 2.57 -30.17
N ARG A 123 34.65 3.34 -30.78
CA ARG A 123 34.79 3.82 -32.17
C ARG A 123 36.02 4.65 -32.35
N ARG A 124 36.36 5.54 -31.43
CA ARG A 124 37.53 6.38 -31.48
C ARG A 124 38.82 5.54 -31.34
N ALA A 125 38.85 4.62 -30.37
CA ALA A 125 39.97 3.70 -30.22
C ALA A 125 40.20 2.87 -31.45
N TYR A 126 39.12 2.33 -32.07
CA TYR A 126 39.19 1.60 -33.32
C TYR A 126 39.72 2.45 -34.51
N ALA A 127 39.18 3.68 -34.65
CA ALA A 127 39.65 4.59 -35.70
C ALA A 127 41.13 4.96 -35.50
N THR A 128 41.59 5.18 -34.30
CA THR A 128 43.00 5.45 -33.99
C THR A 128 43.85 4.22 -34.27
N TYR A 129 43.38 3.00 -33.95
CA TYR A 129 44.12 1.78 -34.22
C TYR A 129 44.23 1.48 -35.72
N VAL A 130 43.15 1.69 -36.49
CA VAL A 130 43.13 1.38 -37.93
C VAL A 130 43.85 2.44 -38.77
N SER A 131 43.67 3.75 -38.38
CA SER A 131 44.21 4.86 -39.21
C SER A 131 45.67 5.18 -38.96
N SER A 132 46.20 4.81 -37.79
CA SER A 132 47.50 5.35 -37.39
C SER A 132 48.41 4.41 -36.66
N GLY A 133 48.21 3.21 -36.39
CA GLY A 133 49.24 2.53 -35.58
C GLY A 133 50.08 3.52 -34.71
N ALA A 134 50.68 3.12 -33.64
CA ALA A 134 51.45 3.98 -32.75
C ALA A 134 52.54 4.85 -33.47
N SER A 135 52.86 4.54 -34.71
CA SER A 135 53.84 5.28 -35.51
C SER A 135 53.34 6.61 -36.08
N ALA A 136 52.02 6.77 -36.37
CA ALA A 136 51.54 8.00 -37.02
C ALA A 136 51.57 9.25 -36.12
N MET A 137 51.39 9.05 -34.79
CA MET A 137 51.58 10.19 -33.87
C MET A 137 53.03 10.63 -33.76
N LEU A 138 53.97 9.68 -33.81
CA LEU A 138 55.43 9.99 -33.89
C LEU A 138 55.79 10.61 -35.23
N THR A 139 55.29 10.13 -36.36
CA THR A 139 55.50 10.67 -37.67
C THR A 139 54.96 12.12 -37.77
N LEU A 140 53.83 12.43 -37.16
CA LEU A 140 53.24 13.75 -37.16
C LEU A 140 54.16 14.82 -36.51
N VAL A 141 54.94 14.41 -35.52
CA VAL A 141 55.90 15.29 -34.82
C VAL A 141 57.27 15.32 -35.60
N VAL A 142 57.71 14.18 -36.10
CA VAL A 142 59.01 14.05 -36.79
C VAL A 142 59.01 14.71 -38.17
N ASP A 143 57.88 14.69 -38.89
CA ASP A 143 57.73 15.28 -40.21
C ASP A 143 57.36 16.79 -40.18
N ALA A 144 57.61 17.48 -39.09
CA ALA A 144 57.35 18.94 -38.97
C ALA A 144 58.42 19.71 -39.80
N ASP A 145 57.97 20.48 -40.81
CA ASP A 145 58.84 21.23 -41.72
C ASP A 145 59.39 22.53 -41.10
N SER A 146 58.83 23.00 -39.98
CA SER A 146 59.23 24.22 -39.27
C SER A 146 58.87 24.18 -37.77
N VAL A 147 59.49 25.06 -36.98
CA VAL A 147 59.18 25.27 -35.55
C VAL A 147 57.72 25.71 -35.37
N GLY A 148 57.19 26.51 -36.31
CA GLY A 148 55.76 26.92 -36.29
C GLY A 148 54.80 25.73 -36.51
N ASP A 149 55.12 24.89 -37.49
CA ASP A 149 54.36 23.67 -37.80
C ASP A 149 54.42 22.69 -36.62
N LEU A 150 55.57 22.54 -35.96
CA LEU A 150 55.74 21.72 -34.77
C LEU A 150 54.85 22.24 -33.60
N LEU A 151 54.79 23.56 -33.40
CA LEU A 151 53.92 24.16 -32.37
C LEU A 151 52.44 23.96 -32.68
N ASP A 152 52.01 24.05 -33.92
CA ASP A 152 50.62 23.87 -34.30
C ASP A 152 50.19 22.38 -34.19
N ARG A 153 51.07 21.45 -34.57
CA ARG A 153 50.87 19.99 -34.38
C ARG A 153 50.86 19.63 -32.88
N SER A 154 51.70 20.27 -32.07
CA SER A 154 51.72 20.11 -30.62
C SER A 154 50.38 20.55 -30.00
N LYS A 155 49.84 21.72 -30.43
CA LYS A 155 48.49 22.18 -30.00
C LYS A 155 47.40 21.23 -30.42
N LEU A 156 47.48 20.64 -31.64
CA LEU A 156 46.52 19.66 -32.10
C LEU A 156 46.53 18.40 -31.22
N LEU A 157 47.70 17.88 -30.88
CA LEU A 157 47.87 16.75 -29.99
C LEU A 157 47.34 17.07 -28.57
N ASP A 158 47.61 18.25 -28.04
CA ASP A 158 47.08 18.68 -26.74
C ASP A 158 45.53 18.74 -26.75
N ASN A 159 44.93 19.27 -27.82
CA ASN A 159 43.49 19.29 -27.99
C ASN A 159 42.88 17.87 -28.07
N VAL A 160 43.54 16.98 -28.81
CA VAL A 160 43.12 15.55 -28.92
C VAL A 160 43.20 14.86 -27.55
N ALA A 161 44.29 15.12 -26.79
CA ALA A 161 44.44 14.58 -25.45
C ALA A 161 43.39 15.13 -24.45
N LYS A 162 43.12 16.43 -24.51
CA LYS A 162 42.06 17.08 -23.69
C LYS A 162 40.69 16.46 -24.01
N ASP A 163 40.35 16.33 -25.28
CA ASP A 163 39.08 15.77 -25.71
C ASP A 163 38.94 14.27 -25.28
N ALA A 164 40.03 13.48 -25.37
CA ALA A 164 40.04 12.11 -24.86
C ALA A 164 39.81 12.07 -23.35
N ASN A 165 40.45 12.96 -22.59
CA ASN A 165 40.22 13.07 -21.14
C ASN A 165 38.80 13.47 -20.81
N HIS A 166 38.18 14.41 -21.52
CA HIS A 166 36.78 14.78 -21.35
C HIS A 166 35.83 13.59 -21.60
N GLN A 167 36.08 12.77 -22.64
CA GLN A 167 35.26 11.59 -22.93
C GLN A 167 35.43 10.53 -21.87
N LEU A 168 36.64 10.29 -21.35
CA LEU A 168 36.86 9.36 -20.25
C LEU A 168 36.18 9.86 -18.96
N GLN A 169 36.19 11.14 -18.70
CA GLN A 169 35.50 11.71 -17.56
C GLN A 169 33.99 11.58 -17.71
N ALA A 170 33.43 11.88 -18.88
CA ALA A 170 32.00 11.70 -19.16
C ALA A 170 31.57 10.23 -18.98
N LEU A 171 32.37 9.25 -19.43
CA LEU A 171 32.10 7.83 -19.17
C LEU A 171 32.13 7.50 -17.68
N THR A 172 33.12 8.06 -16.94
CA THR A 172 33.25 7.82 -15.50
C THR A 172 32.03 8.38 -14.76
N ASP A 173 31.62 9.60 -15.09
CA ASP A 173 30.45 10.25 -14.52
C ASP A 173 29.16 9.48 -14.85
N ALA A 174 29.01 9.01 -16.09
CA ALA A 174 27.89 8.17 -16.50
C ALA A 174 27.85 6.83 -15.73
N LYS A 175 29.00 6.20 -15.48
CA LYS A 175 29.08 4.97 -14.67
C LYS A 175 28.68 5.21 -13.21
N VAL A 176 29.16 6.30 -12.61
CA VAL A 176 28.77 6.69 -11.25
C VAL A 176 27.27 6.95 -11.16
N ALA A 177 26.70 7.68 -12.14
CA ALA A 177 25.27 7.93 -12.21
C ALA A 177 24.46 6.64 -12.39
N ALA A 178 24.90 5.72 -13.23
CA ALA A 178 24.26 4.42 -13.45
C ALA A 178 24.28 3.55 -12.19
N ASP A 179 25.39 3.51 -11.46
CA ASP A 179 25.49 2.79 -10.20
C ASP A 179 24.58 3.38 -9.12
N ALA A 180 24.49 4.72 -9.04
CA ALA A 180 23.57 5.40 -8.13
C ALA A 180 22.10 5.11 -8.49
N ALA A 181 21.73 5.16 -9.76
CA ALA A 181 20.39 4.86 -10.24
C ALA A 181 20.03 3.38 -9.97
N ARG A 182 20.96 2.45 -10.19
CA ARG A 182 20.77 1.03 -9.88
C ARG A 182 20.52 0.79 -8.38
N ARG A 183 21.28 1.44 -7.51
CA ARG A 183 21.06 1.36 -6.05
C ARG A 183 19.68 1.86 -5.67
N ARG A 184 19.24 3.01 -6.21
CA ARG A 184 17.89 3.54 -5.99
C ARG A 184 16.80 2.56 -6.44
N ALA A 185 16.98 1.90 -7.59
CA ALA A 185 16.04 0.90 -8.08
C ALA A 185 15.92 -0.29 -7.13
N VAL A 186 17.04 -0.80 -6.60
CA VAL A 186 17.05 -1.89 -5.61
C VAL A 186 16.37 -1.47 -4.30
N ASP A 187 16.62 -0.25 -3.82
CA ASP A 187 16.02 0.27 -2.59
C ASP A 187 14.51 0.51 -2.76
N ALA A 188 14.08 1.00 -3.93
CA ALA A 188 12.66 1.15 -4.26
C ALA A 188 11.94 -0.21 -4.37
N GLU A 189 12.59 -1.22 -4.93
CA GLU A 189 12.07 -2.59 -4.98
C GLU A 189 11.86 -3.19 -3.58
N ARG A 190 12.84 -3.00 -2.69
CA ARG A 190 12.72 -3.43 -1.28
C ARG A 190 11.57 -2.73 -0.59
N ARG A 191 11.44 -1.40 -0.73
CA ARG A 191 10.33 -0.65 -0.15
C ARG A 191 8.96 -1.13 -0.65
N ALA A 192 8.83 -1.36 -1.95
CA ALA A 192 7.59 -1.90 -2.51
C ALA A 192 7.27 -3.32 -2.00
N ALA A 193 8.28 -4.17 -1.79
CA ALA A 193 8.12 -5.48 -1.19
C ALA A 193 7.70 -5.41 0.29
N ASP A 194 8.30 -4.49 1.06
CA ASP A 194 7.97 -4.26 2.47
C ASP A 194 6.52 -3.74 2.64
N GLU A 195 6.09 -2.77 1.82
CA GLU A 195 4.71 -2.28 1.85
C GLU A 195 3.72 -3.38 1.46
N LYS A 196 4.06 -4.24 0.49
CA LYS A 196 3.24 -5.40 0.15
C LYS A 196 3.14 -6.42 1.30
N ALA A 197 4.23 -6.64 2.03
CA ALA A 197 4.24 -7.53 3.18
C ALA A 197 3.39 -7.00 4.34
N ARG A 198 3.36 -5.69 4.55
CA ARG A 198 2.52 -5.03 5.59
C ARG A 198 1.01 -5.10 5.30
N MET A 199 0.61 -5.34 4.05
CA MET A 199 -0.80 -5.49 3.68
C MET A 199 -1.34 -6.94 3.87
N ARG A 200 -0.48 -7.91 4.20
CA ARG A 200 -0.86 -9.31 4.45
C ARG A 200 -1.12 -9.59 5.90
#